data_ba63a7d9d07f6383f4f2034ef9aa15a9
#
_entry.id   ba63a7d9d07f6383f4f2034ef9aa15a9
#
_cell.length_a   1.000
_cell.length_b   1.000
_cell.length_c   1.000
_cell.angle_alpha   90.00
_cell.angle_beta   90.00
_cell.angle_gamma   90.00
#
_symmetry.space_group_name_H-M   'P 1'
#
loop_
_entity.id
_entity.type
_entity.pdbx_description
1 polymer ?
#
loop_
_entity_poly.entity_id
_entity_poly.type
_entity_poly.pdbx_seq_one_letter_code
_entity_poly.pdbx_strand_id
1 'polypeptide(L)'
;MLLEKIDSLADDVKALVLELLRQNSGLMARVDELVAQNKALLVRIAELEAEHGKPAKTPDNSSLPPSSGQKGNVAEPTRVKKARKGHPGAARALAENPDATRDIYADRCVCGAALAEAVQDLARAWDHVDLPPIKPITTRINLFRATCPCCEARVTAQAPADMPEGSPFGPGIKAAVAYLHGCQLVGFKRLTELCEGLFGLTISQGAISNMLARMGKPFGAAAEQIAAIVRSSEVIASDETSARVKGKTHWQWTFGCATAIYHVIAPTRGKCVPTDFLAGVRPKVWLSDRLPAQCTHAEAHQFCLAHLIRDAQYAIDHGDTIFAPQFKAFLKDACAVGHRRPDLADSTIATHRRRLDRELDRLLDLKPTDVEGSHLRATIAVTARDKLLVFLTRRDVEATNNESERALRPSVIFRRVTNGFRSEWGAKVYADLCSVVATGRLVGRTALAVIRDALADPAPEPTPARSRG
;
A
#
# COMPACT_ATOMS: atom_id res chain seq x y z
N MET A 1 -42.39 -28.47 58.48
CA MET A 1 -41.84 -28.05 59.82
C MET A 1 -41.76 -26.55 59.99
N LEU A 2 -41.12 -25.71 59.11
CA LEU A 2 -41.10 -24.24 59.26
C LEU A 2 -42.44 -23.59 58.89
N LEU A 3 -43.09 -24.03 57.82
CA LEU A 3 -44.41 -23.53 57.37
C LEU A 3 -45.51 -23.88 58.37
N GLU A 4 -45.55 -25.05 58.98
CA GLU A 4 -46.50 -25.50 60.00
C GLU A 4 -46.41 -24.64 61.28
N LYS A 5 -45.18 -24.16 61.64
CA LYS A 5 -45.00 -23.27 62.79
C LYS A 5 -45.50 -21.82 62.48
N ILE A 6 -45.46 -21.43 61.23
CA ILE A 6 -46.01 -20.11 60.79
C ILE A 6 -47.52 -20.12 60.84
N ASP A 7 -48.18 -21.26 60.53
CA ASP A 7 -49.66 -21.37 60.55
C ASP A 7 -50.25 -21.35 61.98
N SER A 8 -49.44 -21.54 63.02
CA SER A 8 -49.92 -21.42 64.45
C SER A 8 -49.74 -20.04 65.05
N LEU A 9 -49.26 -19.07 64.30
CA LEU A 9 -49.07 -17.66 64.75
C LEU A 9 -50.33 -16.83 64.58
N ALA A 10 -50.48 -15.79 65.40
CA ALA A 10 -51.53 -14.77 65.19
C ALA A 10 -51.41 -14.11 63.81
N ASP A 11 -52.60 -13.79 63.20
CA ASP A 11 -52.62 -13.40 61.76
C ASP A 11 -51.73 -12.17 61.41
N ASP A 12 -51.65 -11.22 62.29
CA ASP A 12 -50.75 -10.07 62.14
C ASP A 12 -49.24 -10.44 62.19
N VAL A 13 -48.85 -11.36 63.05
CA VAL A 13 -47.48 -11.89 63.15
C VAL A 13 -47.17 -12.78 61.96
N LYS A 14 -48.12 -13.60 61.51
CA LYS A 14 -47.99 -14.42 60.33
C LYS A 14 -47.78 -13.58 59.09
N ALA A 15 -48.54 -12.51 58.87
CA ALA A 15 -48.37 -11.58 57.77
C ALA A 15 -46.97 -10.92 57.75
N LEU A 16 -46.49 -10.51 58.93
CA LEU A 16 -45.14 -9.93 59.06
C LEU A 16 -44.02 -10.93 58.75
N VAL A 17 -44.14 -12.18 59.22
CA VAL A 17 -43.16 -13.24 58.97
C VAL A 17 -43.13 -13.60 57.49
N LEU A 18 -44.28 -13.69 56.82
CA LEU A 18 -44.33 -13.96 55.38
C LEU A 18 -43.72 -12.83 54.55
N GLU A 19 -43.96 -11.57 54.94
CA GLU A 19 -43.34 -10.41 54.27
C GLU A 19 -41.83 -10.38 54.48
N LEU A 20 -41.32 -10.70 55.69
CA LEU A 20 -39.87 -10.84 55.96
C LEU A 20 -39.24 -11.98 55.15
N LEU A 21 -39.92 -13.10 55.02
CA LEU A 21 -39.42 -14.21 54.18
C LEU A 21 -39.36 -13.81 52.69
N ARG A 22 -40.38 -13.08 52.21
CA ARG A 22 -40.38 -12.56 50.84
C ARG A 22 -39.24 -11.58 50.59
N GLN A 23 -39.02 -10.64 51.53
CA GLN A 23 -37.93 -9.67 51.47
C GLN A 23 -36.55 -10.38 51.53
N ASN A 24 -36.40 -11.37 52.41
CA ASN A 24 -35.16 -12.16 52.51
C ASN A 24 -34.91 -12.96 51.21
N SER A 25 -35.93 -13.58 50.63
CA SER A 25 -35.80 -14.24 49.35
C SER A 25 -35.38 -13.27 48.22
N GLY A 26 -35.97 -12.06 48.20
CA GLY A 26 -35.55 -11.01 47.26
C GLY A 26 -34.10 -10.52 47.47
N LEU A 27 -33.70 -10.40 48.74
CA LEU A 27 -32.32 -10.03 49.08
C LEU A 27 -31.30 -11.12 48.68
N MET A 28 -31.64 -12.40 48.90
CA MET A 28 -30.77 -13.53 48.48
C MET A 28 -30.63 -13.57 46.96
N ALA A 29 -31.69 -13.41 46.19
CA ALA A 29 -31.63 -13.33 44.74
C ALA A 29 -30.74 -12.15 44.27
N ARG A 30 -30.82 -11.00 44.96
CA ARG A 30 -29.95 -9.86 44.66
C ARG A 30 -28.48 -10.08 44.99
N VAL A 31 -28.21 -10.78 46.09
CA VAL A 31 -26.85 -11.20 46.47
C VAL A 31 -26.28 -12.15 45.41
N ASP A 32 -27.03 -13.14 44.95
CA ASP A 32 -26.62 -14.07 43.91
C ASP A 32 -26.30 -13.34 42.58
N GLU A 33 -27.15 -12.38 42.20
CA GLU A 33 -26.91 -11.53 41.03
C GLU A 33 -25.61 -10.71 41.17
N LEU A 34 -25.37 -10.08 42.32
CA LEU A 34 -24.16 -9.29 42.59
C LEU A 34 -22.89 -10.16 42.63
N VAL A 35 -23.00 -11.39 43.15
CA VAL A 35 -21.89 -12.37 43.12
C VAL A 35 -21.55 -12.73 41.67
N ALA A 36 -22.55 -12.98 40.82
CA ALA A 36 -22.34 -13.27 39.40
C ALA A 36 -21.70 -12.07 38.67
N GLN A 37 -22.18 -10.85 38.93
CA GLN A 37 -21.61 -9.63 38.36
C GLN A 37 -20.16 -9.40 38.81
N ASN A 38 -19.85 -9.59 40.10
CA ASN A 38 -18.50 -9.49 40.60
C ASN A 38 -17.55 -10.50 39.96
N LYS A 39 -17.98 -11.75 39.78
CA LYS A 39 -17.20 -12.77 39.10
C LYS A 39 -16.91 -12.39 37.65
N ALA A 40 -17.88 -11.85 36.91
CA ALA A 40 -17.68 -11.35 35.56
C ALA A 40 -16.70 -10.16 35.49
N LEU A 41 -16.81 -9.22 36.45
CA LEU A 41 -15.89 -8.08 36.56
C LEU A 41 -14.45 -8.51 36.86
N LEU A 42 -14.24 -9.49 37.75
CA LEU A 42 -12.92 -10.02 38.06
C LEU A 42 -12.26 -10.68 36.83
N VAL A 43 -13.04 -11.42 36.02
CA VAL A 43 -12.55 -11.97 34.75
C VAL A 43 -12.14 -10.81 33.81
N ARG A 44 -12.97 -9.78 33.70
CA ARG A 44 -12.68 -8.63 32.84
C ARG A 44 -11.47 -7.82 33.29
N ILE A 45 -11.27 -7.67 34.62
CA ILE A 45 -10.08 -7.04 35.18
C ILE A 45 -8.83 -7.85 34.83
N ALA A 46 -8.86 -9.18 34.99
CA ALA A 46 -7.74 -10.04 34.63
C ALA A 46 -7.39 -9.98 33.12
N GLU A 47 -8.40 -9.90 32.25
CA GLU A 47 -8.20 -9.68 30.80
C GLU A 47 -7.54 -8.34 30.52
N LEU A 48 -8.02 -7.25 31.16
CA LEU A 48 -7.46 -5.90 30.97
C LEU A 48 -6.02 -5.79 31.54
N GLU A 49 -5.75 -6.40 32.67
CA GLU A 49 -4.39 -6.47 33.24
C GLU A 49 -3.44 -7.23 32.32
N ALA A 50 -3.89 -8.36 31.74
CA ALA A 50 -3.12 -9.11 30.75
C ALA A 50 -2.89 -8.30 29.45
N GLU A 51 -3.84 -7.48 29.04
CA GLU A 51 -3.67 -6.57 27.90
C GLU A 51 -2.71 -5.40 28.21
N HIS A 52 -2.74 -4.84 29.43
CA HIS A 52 -1.84 -3.76 29.86
C HIS A 52 -0.38 -4.21 30.02
N GLY A 53 -0.16 -5.47 30.38
CA GLY A 53 1.19 -6.07 30.46
C GLY A 53 1.84 -6.35 29.09
N LYS A 54 1.09 -6.28 28.01
CA LYS A 54 1.66 -6.53 26.66
C LYS A 54 2.43 -5.31 26.13
N PRO A 55 3.61 -5.51 25.52
CA PRO A 55 4.34 -4.41 24.90
C PRO A 55 3.50 -3.75 23.81
N ALA A 56 3.58 -2.41 23.74
CA ALA A 56 2.87 -1.64 22.73
C ALA A 56 3.30 -2.08 21.32
N LYS A 57 2.32 -2.31 20.45
CA LYS A 57 2.60 -2.59 19.04
C LYS A 57 3.14 -1.34 18.35
N THR A 58 4.33 -1.45 17.78
CA THR A 58 5.04 -0.41 17.04
C THR A 58 5.30 -0.89 15.60
N PRO A 59 5.69 -0.01 14.66
CA PRO A 59 6.11 -0.44 13.34
C PRO A 59 7.31 -1.40 13.32
N ASP A 60 8.11 -1.42 14.39
CA ASP A 60 9.31 -2.24 14.50
C ASP A 60 9.00 -3.66 14.97
N ASN A 61 7.90 -3.86 15.72
CA ASN A 61 7.48 -5.14 16.29
C ASN A 61 6.10 -5.63 15.81
N SER A 62 5.52 -4.99 14.79
CA SER A 62 4.21 -5.36 14.25
C SER A 62 4.06 -4.92 12.79
N SER A 63 2.96 -5.29 12.16
CA SER A 63 2.60 -4.84 10.81
C SER A 63 2.02 -3.42 10.77
N LEU A 64 2.14 -2.62 11.84
CA LEU A 64 1.74 -1.22 11.80
C LEU A 64 2.58 -0.43 10.82
N PRO A 65 1.97 0.47 10.03
CA PRO A 65 2.72 1.27 9.07
C PRO A 65 3.71 2.21 9.79
N PRO A 66 4.89 2.50 9.21
CA PRO A 66 5.89 3.39 9.79
C PRO A 66 5.36 4.76 10.23
N SER A 67 4.30 5.23 9.58
CA SER A 67 3.63 6.50 9.92
C SER A 67 2.82 6.48 11.22
N SER A 68 2.53 5.31 11.80
CA SER A 68 1.88 5.22 13.12
C SER A 68 2.88 5.34 14.27
N GLY A 69 4.18 5.16 14.01
CA GLY A 69 5.28 5.39 14.94
C GLY A 69 5.92 6.75 14.74
N GLN A 70 5.14 7.85 14.69
CA GLN A 70 5.75 9.19 14.73
C GLN A 70 6.55 9.29 16.03
N LYS A 71 7.87 9.45 15.90
CA LYS A 71 8.74 9.76 17.03
C LYS A 71 8.21 11.07 17.64
N GLY A 72 7.60 10.99 18.83
CA GLY A 72 7.44 12.18 19.65
C GLY A 72 8.82 12.81 19.78
N ASN A 73 8.89 14.14 19.89
CA ASN A 73 10.11 14.87 20.20
C ASN A 73 10.61 14.53 21.62
N VAL A 74 10.86 13.25 21.89
CA VAL A 74 11.57 12.82 23.08
C VAL A 74 13.04 13.05 22.77
N ALA A 75 13.64 14.01 23.46
CA ALA A 75 15.06 14.23 23.47
C ALA A 75 15.73 12.92 23.93
N GLU A 76 16.24 12.12 23.00
CA GLU A 76 17.13 11.02 23.34
C GLU A 76 18.36 11.64 24.05
N PRO A 77 18.82 11.04 25.16
CA PRO A 77 20.06 11.46 25.80
C PRO A 77 21.16 11.40 24.72
N THR A 78 21.80 12.52 24.54
CA THR A 78 22.78 12.82 23.50
C THR A 78 23.91 11.78 23.50
N ARG A 79 23.75 10.71 22.72
CA ARG A 79 24.91 10.05 22.13
C ARG A 79 25.52 11.07 21.19
N VAL A 80 26.70 11.58 21.53
CA VAL A 80 27.47 12.47 20.67
C VAL A 80 27.65 11.76 19.32
N LYS A 81 26.76 12.07 18.39
CA LYS A 81 26.91 11.61 17.00
C LYS A 81 28.12 12.34 16.49
N LYS A 82 29.25 11.61 16.29
CA LYS A 82 30.37 12.14 15.49
C LYS A 82 29.77 12.76 14.25
N ALA A 83 30.00 14.04 14.02
CA ALA A 83 29.49 14.75 12.85
C ALA A 83 29.87 13.92 11.61
N ARG A 84 28.86 13.39 10.91
CA ARG A 84 29.09 12.80 9.59
C ARG A 84 29.65 13.92 8.73
N LYS A 85 30.78 13.67 8.04
CA LYS A 85 31.25 14.57 6.97
C LYS A 85 30.03 14.95 6.13
N GLY A 86 29.78 16.26 5.98
CA GLY A 86 28.63 16.74 5.19
C GLY A 86 28.65 16.05 3.83
N HIS A 87 27.47 15.71 3.33
CA HIS A 87 27.33 15.17 1.97
C HIS A 87 27.96 16.19 1.01
N PRO A 88 28.93 15.80 0.16
CA PRO A 88 29.43 16.71 -0.86
C PRO A 88 28.22 17.17 -1.68
N GLY A 89 28.03 18.49 -1.80
CA GLY A 89 26.93 19.06 -2.57
C GLY A 89 26.96 18.48 -3.98
N ALA A 90 25.85 17.88 -4.44
CA ALA A 90 25.73 17.47 -5.83
C ALA A 90 25.41 18.71 -6.67
N ALA A 91 26.41 19.23 -7.38
CA ALA A 91 26.17 20.24 -8.40
C ALA A 91 25.44 19.58 -9.59
N ARG A 92 24.42 20.26 -10.13
CA ARG A 92 23.76 19.82 -11.36
C ARG A 92 24.77 19.95 -12.50
N ALA A 93 24.91 18.93 -13.32
CA ALA A 93 25.68 19.01 -14.56
C ALA A 93 25.02 20.00 -15.52
N LEU A 94 25.83 20.71 -16.29
CA LEU A 94 25.36 21.60 -17.36
C LEU A 94 24.57 20.77 -18.39
N ALA A 95 23.52 21.38 -18.95
CA ALA A 95 22.78 20.79 -20.06
C ALA A 95 23.68 20.67 -21.28
N GLU A 96 23.68 19.51 -21.95
CA GLU A 96 24.45 19.31 -23.18
C GLU A 96 23.98 20.26 -24.32
N ASN A 97 22.66 20.50 -24.38
CA ASN A 97 22.02 21.35 -25.35
C ASN A 97 21.04 22.29 -24.63
N PRO A 98 21.49 23.47 -24.16
CA PRO A 98 20.60 24.46 -23.58
C PRO A 98 19.71 25.11 -24.66
N ASP A 99 18.47 25.46 -24.30
CA ASP A 99 17.55 26.14 -25.22
C ASP A 99 18.05 27.53 -25.68
N ALA A 100 18.85 28.19 -24.83
CA ALA A 100 19.51 29.45 -25.14
C ALA A 100 20.80 29.61 -24.33
N THR A 101 21.79 30.31 -24.90
CA THR A 101 23.02 30.69 -24.20
C THR A 101 23.07 32.23 -24.15
N ARG A 102 23.49 32.76 -23.01
CA ARG A 102 23.69 34.20 -22.83
C ARG A 102 25.08 34.43 -22.28
N ASP A 103 25.96 35.01 -23.14
CA ASP A 103 27.31 35.40 -22.76
C ASP A 103 27.32 36.76 -22.09
N ILE A 104 27.95 36.88 -20.95
CA ILE A 104 28.07 38.12 -20.19
C ILE A 104 29.56 38.46 -20.09
N TYR A 105 29.95 39.59 -20.64
CA TYR A 105 31.27 40.12 -20.64
C TYR A 105 31.45 41.23 -19.60
N ALA A 106 32.66 41.37 -19.07
CA ALA A 106 33.00 42.47 -18.18
C ALA A 106 33.16 43.80 -18.96
N ASP A 107 32.41 44.81 -18.58
CA ASP A 107 32.46 46.11 -19.28
C ASP A 107 33.69 46.97 -18.88
N ARG A 108 34.04 46.93 -17.57
CA ARG A 108 35.10 47.79 -17.02
C ARG A 108 35.92 47.06 -15.98
N CYS A 109 37.20 47.41 -15.92
CA CYS A 109 38.12 47.02 -14.87
C CYS A 109 37.88 47.86 -13.60
N VAL A 110 38.27 47.37 -12.41
CA VAL A 110 38.24 48.10 -11.15
C VAL A 110 39.00 49.41 -11.20
N CYS A 111 40.06 49.53 -12.05
CA CYS A 111 40.79 50.77 -12.29
C CYS A 111 40.06 51.78 -13.22
N GLY A 112 38.86 51.44 -13.73
CA GLY A 112 38.06 52.27 -14.61
C GLY A 112 38.27 52.07 -16.12
N ALA A 113 39.28 51.29 -16.54
CA ALA A 113 39.56 51.02 -17.96
C ALA A 113 38.41 50.21 -18.62
N ALA A 114 38.05 50.54 -19.86
CA ALA A 114 37.08 49.76 -20.63
C ALA A 114 37.68 48.42 -21.07
N LEU A 115 36.90 47.34 -21.05
CA LEU A 115 37.34 45.99 -21.38
C LEU A 115 36.69 45.46 -22.67
N ALA A 116 35.98 46.30 -23.42
CA ALA A 116 35.25 45.90 -24.66
C ALA A 116 36.15 45.26 -25.71
N GLU A 117 37.40 45.74 -25.83
CA GLU A 117 38.39 45.24 -26.79
C GLU A 117 39.35 44.15 -26.17
N ALA A 118 39.16 43.83 -24.89
CA ALA A 118 40.04 42.87 -24.23
C ALA A 118 39.55 41.45 -24.52
N VAL A 119 40.51 40.49 -24.67
CA VAL A 119 40.20 39.07 -24.72
C VAL A 119 39.71 38.62 -23.35
N GLN A 120 38.54 37.98 -23.30
CA GLN A 120 37.91 37.51 -22.08
C GLN A 120 37.68 36.01 -22.16
N ASP A 121 38.08 35.29 -21.14
CA ASP A 121 37.92 33.82 -21.03
C ASP A 121 36.67 33.47 -20.19
N LEU A 122 36.11 32.28 -20.44
CA LEU A 122 35.00 31.76 -19.68
C LEU A 122 35.40 31.42 -18.24
N ALA A 123 35.08 32.29 -17.32
CA ALA A 123 35.42 32.12 -15.89
C ALA A 123 34.47 31.14 -15.17
N ARG A 124 33.16 31.14 -15.50
CA ARG A 124 32.14 30.31 -14.87
C ARG A 124 30.91 30.16 -15.76
N ALA A 125 30.30 28.99 -15.77
CA ALA A 125 29.06 28.73 -16.42
C ALA A 125 28.06 28.04 -15.44
N TRP A 126 26.78 28.32 -15.57
CA TRP A 126 25.69 27.62 -14.87
C TRP A 126 24.43 27.72 -15.70
N ASP A 127 23.54 26.72 -15.54
CA ASP A 127 22.21 26.76 -16.17
C ASP A 127 21.20 27.44 -15.24
N HIS A 128 20.43 28.37 -15.80
CA HIS A 128 19.23 28.92 -15.20
C HIS A 128 18.01 28.23 -15.84
N VAL A 129 17.27 27.42 -15.05
CA VAL A 129 16.14 26.63 -15.55
C VAL A 129 14.86 27.23 -15.02
N ASP A 130 13.96 27.62 -15.93
CA ASP A 130 12.65 28.18 -15.61
C ASP A 130 11.53 27.46 -16.38
N LEU A 131 10.29 27.64 -15.96
CA LEU A 131 9.10 27.11 -16.63
C LEU A 131 8.37 28.24 -17.33
N PRO A 132 8.16 28.16 -18.65
CA PRO A 132 7.30 29.13 -19.35
C PRO A 132 5.85 28.94 -18.89
N PRO A 133 4.99 29.99 -19.00
CA PRO A 133 3.57 29.87 -18.72
C PRO A 133 2.92 28.76 -19.57
N ILE A 134 2.28 27.80 -18.89
CA ILE A 134 1.60 26.68 -19.55
C ILE A 134 0.26 27.19 -20.06
N LYS A 135 0.10 27.23 -21.39
CA LYS A 135 -1.17 27.65 -22.03
C LYS A 135 -1.85 26.46 -22.72
N PRO A 136 -3.13 26.18 -22.44
CA PRO A 136 -3.89 25.16 -23.16
C PRO A 136 -4.05 25.56 -24.62
N ILE A 137 -4.06 24.57 -25.50
CA ILE A 137 -4.39 24.74 -26.90
C ILE A 137 -5.90 24.52 -27.06
N THR A 138 -6.63 25.55 -27.56
CA THR A 138 -8.07 25.46 -27.84
C THR A 138 -8.30 25.36 -29.33
N THR A 139 -8.82 24.23 -29.80
CA THR A 139 -9.21 24.02 -31.18
C THR A 139 -10.73 24.04 -31.29
N ARG A 140 -11.27 24.88 -32.17
CA ARG A 140 -12.71 24.95 -32.47
C ARG A 140 -13.03 24.03 -33.63
N ILE A 141 -13.95 23.06 -33.43
CA ILE A 141 -14.45 22.17 -34.47
C ILE A 141 -15.80 22.70 -34.96
N ASN A 142 -15.88 23.02 -36.25
CA ASN A 142 -17.11 23.44 -36.89
C ASN A 142 -17.60 22.32 -37.81
N LEU A 143 -18.73 21.70 -37.48
CA LEU A 143 -19.37 20.67 -38.30
C LEU A 143 -20.41 21.34 -39.21
N PHE A 144 -20.24 21.21 -40.50
CA PHE A 144 -21.16 21.76 -41.50
C PHE A 144 -22.18 20.70 -41.91
N ARG A 145 -23.37 21.18 -42.29
CA ARG A 145 -24.48 20.35 -42.83
C ARG A 145 -24.79 20.78 -44.23
N ALA A 146 -25.03 19.82 -45.09
CA ALA A 146 -25.51 20.06 -46.46
C ALA A 146 -26.81 19.31 -46.70
N THR A 147 -27.63 19.81 -47.61
CA THR A 147 -28.77 19.06 -48.18
C THR A 147 -28.30 18.42 -49.49
N CYS A 148 -28.54 17.14 -49.66
CA CYS A 148 -28.15 16.41 -50.83
C CYS A 148 -28.96 16.92 -52.04
N PRO A 149 -28.35 17.32 -53.15
CA PRO A 149 -29.07 17.81 -54.33
C PRO A 149 -29.82 16.71 -55.08
N CYS A 150 -29.53 15.46 -54.79
CA CYS A 150 -30.14 14.31 -55.47
C CYS A 150 -31.35 13.74 -54.73
N CYS A 151 -31.30 13.58 -53.38
CA CYS A 151 -32.33 12.97 -52.57
C CYS A 151 -32.85 13.84 -51.44
N GLU A 152 -32.43 15.11 -51.37
CA GLU A 152 -32.81 16.11 -50.35
C GLU A 152 -32.47 15.69 -48.89
N ALA A 153 -31.78 14.57 -48.69
CA ALA A 153 -31.34 14.14 -47.36
C ALA A 153 -30.36 15.18 -46.76
N ARG A 154 -30.56 15.50 -45.47
CA ARG A 154 -29.63 16.35 -44.71
C ARG A 154 -28.49 15.51 -44.11
N VAL A 155 -27.26 15.82 -44.50
CA VAL A 155 -26.06 15.15 -44.04
C VAL A 155 -25.21 16.15 -43.27
N THR A 156 -24.85 15.78 -42.02
CA THR A 156 -23.92 16.56 -41.20
C THR A 156 -22.55 15.86 -41.22
N ALA A 157 -21.48 16.63 -41.33
CA ALA A 157 -20.12 16.11 -41.23
C ALA A 157 -19.91 15.38 -39.90
N GLN A 158 -19.10 14.32 -39.90
CA GLN A 158 -18.73 13.61 -38.66
C GLN A 158 -17.61 14.34 -37.93
N ALA A 159 -17.67 14.33 -36.61
CA ALA A 159 -16.59 14.87 -35.80
C ALA A 159 -15.30 14.02 -35.97
N PRO A 160 -14.11 14.66 -35.92
CA PRO A 160 -12.84 13.94 -35.94
C PRO A 160 -12.76 12.93 -34.77
N ALA A 161 -12.18 11.75 -35.01
CA ALA A 161 -12.10 10.70 -34.01
C ALA A 161 -11.25 11.09 -32.79
N ASP A 162 -10.24 11.93 -32.97
CA ASP A 162 -9.37 12.48 -31.93
C ASP A 162 -9.98 13.67 -31.18
N MET A 163 -11.05 14.28 -31.73
CA MET A 163 -11.79 15.41 -31.14
C MET A 163 -13.30 15.18 -31.16
N PRO A 164 -13.81 14.12 -30.50
CA PRO A 164 -15.22 13.76 -30.51
C PRO A 164 -16.09 14.80 -29.81
N GLU A 165 -17.36 14.88 -30.19
CA GLU A 165 -18.35 15.67 -29.49
C GLU A 165 -18.54 15.26 -28.02
N GLY A 166 -19.03 16.19 -27.20
CA GLY A 166 -19.53 15.90 -25.83
C GLY A 166 -18.53 16.07 -24.70
N SER A 167 -17.23 16.27 -24.95
CA SER A 167 -16.26 16.67 -23.92
C SER A 167 -15.32 17.72 -24.45
N PRO A 168 -15.27 18.94 -23.84
CA PRO A 168 -14.34 19.97 -24.26
C PRO A 168 -12.88 19.70 -23.90
N PHE A 169 -12.61 18.59 -23.15
CA PHE A 169 -11.29 18.30 -22.63
C PHE A 169 -10.64 17.15 -23.40
N GLY A 170 -9.47 17.46 -23.98
CA GLY A 170 -8.65 16.52 -24.72
C GLY A 170 -7.90 15.51 -23.85
N PRO A 171 -7.19 14.54 -24.48
CA PRO A 171 -6.49 13.46 -23.76
C PRO A 171 -5.40 13.96 -22.82
N GLY A 172 -4.71 15.06 -23.14
CA GLY A 172 -3.67 15.64 -22.28
C GLY A 172 -4.21 16.14 -20.94
N ILE A 173 -5.36 16.83 -20.94
CA ILE A 173 -6.02 17.30 -19.70
C ILE A 173 -6.56 16.11 -18.91
N LYS A 174 -7.17 15.12 -19.57
CA LYS A 174 -7.64 13.89 -18.95
C LYS A 174 -6.50 13.16 -18.23
N ALA A 175 -5.35 13.00 -18.89
CA ALA A 175 -4.18 12.36 -18.30
C ALA A 175 -3.62 13.15 -17.09
N ALA A 176 -3.57 14.49 -17.19
CA ALA A 176 -3.17 15.36 -16.08
C ALA A 176 -4.12 15.23 -14.88
N VAL A 177 -5.43 15.23 -15.10
CA VAL A 177 -6.45 15.03 -14.06
C VAL A 177 -6.29 13.67 -13.39
N ALA A 178 -6.14 12.58 -14.16
CA ALA A 178 -5.93 11.23 -13.61
C ALA A 178 -4.63 11.15 -12.79
N TYR A 179 -3.55 11.72 -13.30
CA TYR A 179 -2.25 11.78 -12.61
C TYR A 179 -2.31 12.56 -11.30
N LEU A 180 -2.85 13.79 -11.35
CA LEU A 180 -2.92 14.66 -10.18
C LEU A 180 -3.87 14.12 -9.11
N HIS A 181 -5.01 13.55 -9.51
CA HIS A 181 -5.95 12.97 -8.56
C HIS A 181 -5.48 11.61 -8.03
N GLY A 182 -5.14 10.67 -8.91
CA GLY A 182 -4.86 9.29 -8.54
C GLY A 182 -3.44 9.06 -8.02
N CYS A 183 -2.43 9.77 -8.56
CA CYS A 183 -1.04 9.57 -8.17
C CYS A 183 -0.52 10.65 -7.21
N GLN A 184 -0.97 11.91 -7.35
CA GLN A 184 -0.57 13.03 -6.49
C GLN A 184 -1.61 13.33 -5.41
N LEU A 185 -2.73 12.58 -5.38
CA LEU A 185 -3.74 12.58 -4.32
C LEU A 185 -4.44 13.92 -4.13
N VAL A 186 -4.55 14.72 -5.19
CA VAL A 186 -5.20 16.03 -5.15
C VAL A 186 -6.72 15.84 -5.13
N GLY A 187 -7.38 16.32 -4.09
CA GLY A 187 -8.85 16.29 -3.97
C GLY A 187 -9.51 17.21 -5.00
N PHE A 188 -10.78 16.94 -5.37
CA PHE A 188 -11.48 17.63 -6.48
C PHE A 188 -11.47 19.16 -6.38
N LYS A 189 -11.75 19.71 -5.19
CA LYS A 189 -11.72 21.16 -5.00
C LYS A 189 -10.33 21.74 -5.29
N ARG A 190 -9.28 21.17 -4.71
CA ARG A 190 -7.90 21.60 -4.97
C ARG A 190 -7.48 21.38 -6.43
N LEU A 191 -8.03 20.38 -7.08
CA LEU A 191 -7.74 20.08 -8.48
C LEU A 191 -8.37 21.14 -9.40
N THR A 192 -9.57 21.67 -9.10
CA THR A 192 -10.14 22.81 -9.83
C THR A 192 -9.29 24.06 -9.68
N GLU A 193 -8.87 24.38 -8.46
CA GLU A 193 -7.98 25.53 -8.15
C GLU A 193 -6.62 25.38 -8.85
N LEU A 194 -6.06 24.17 -8.90
CA LEU A 194 -4.79 23.88 -9.57
C LEU A 194 -4.92 24.03 -11.10
N CYS A 195 -6.00 23.53 -11.70
CA CYS A 195 -6.25 23.69 -13.14
C CYS A 195 -6.37 25.16 -13.53
N GLU A 196 -7.04 25.98 -12.73
CA GLU A 196 -7.16 27.40 -12.95
C GLU A 196 -5.82 28.12 -12.78
N GLY A 197 -5.09 27.86 -11.67
CA GLY A 197 -3.84 28.54 -11.34
C GLY A 197 -2.67 28.20 -12.25
N LEU A 198 -2.51 26.92 -12.63
CA LEU A 198 -1.38 26.47 -13.45
C LEU A 198 -1.66 26.50 -14.95
N PHE A 199 -2.91 26.26 -15.35
CA PHE A 199 -3.25 26.08 -16.77
C PHE A 199 -4.23 27.16 -17.29
N GLY A 200 -4.74 28.05 -16.44
CA GLY A 200 -5.78 28.98 -16.81
C GLY A 200 -7.09 28.30 -17.26
N LEU A 201 -7.37 27.09 -16.76
CA LEU A 201 -8.53 26.28 -17.15
C LEU A 201 -9.56 26.21 -16.03
N THR A 202 -10.73 26.78 -16.27
CA THR A 202 -11.88 26.64 -15.38
C THR A 202 -12.56 25.29 -15.60
N ILE A 203 -12.42 24.36 -14.64
CA ILE A 203 -13.00 23.02 -14.68
C ILE A 203 -13.82 22.80 -13.41
N SER A 204 -15.09 22.44 -13.54
CA SER A 204 -15.93 22.14 -12.38
C SER A 204 -15.60 20.77 -11.78
N GLN A 205 -15.87 20.58 -10.48
CA GLN A 205 -15.72 19.27 -9.81
C GLN A 205 -16.57 18.18 -10.50
N GLY A 206 -17.76 18.51 -10.98
CA GLY A 206 -18.60 17.60 -11.75
C GLY A 206 -17.95 17.17 -13.07
N ALA A 207 -17.29 18.08 -13.78
CA ALA A 207 -16.55 17.75 -15.00
C ALA A 207 -15.36 16.83 -14.71
N ILE A 208 -14.62 17.06 -13.61
CA ILE A 208 -13.54 16.19 -13.14
C ILE A 208 -14.08 14.79 -12.84
N SER A 209 -15.17 14.68 -12.08
CA SER A 209 -15.83 13.41 -11.75
C SER A 209 -16.24 12.65 -13.01
N ASN A 210 -16.87 13.34 -13.98
CA ASN A 210 -17.29 12.74 -15.25
C ASN A 210 -16.09 12.29 -16.10
N MET A 211 -15.00 13.05 -16.12
CA MET A 211 -13.77 12.63 -16.80
C MET A 211 -13.22 11.34 -16.20
N LEU A 212 -13.08 11.27 -14.86
CA LEU A 212 -12.60 10.08 -14.18
C LEU A 212 -13.51 8.86 -14.41
N ALA A 213 -14.83 9.04 -14.38
CA ALA A 213 -15.77 7.95 -14.65
C ALA A 213 -15.61 7.37 -16.07
N ARG A 214 -15.44 8.25 -17.07
CA ARG A 214 -15.22 7.83 -18.48
C ARG A 214 -13.88 7.11 -18.68
N MET A 215 -12.85 7.43 -17.89
CA MET A 215 -11.55 6.75 -17.93
C MET A 215 -11.63 5.32 -17.36
N GLY A 216 -12.71 4.96 -16.66
CA GLY A 216 -12.92 3.61 -16.16
C GLY A 216 -12.90 2.53 -17.25
N LYS A 217 -13.35 2.84 -18.47
CA LYS A 217 -13.31 1.87 -19.58
C LYS A 217 -11.88 1.56 -20.05
N PRO A 218 -11.05 2.54 -20.47
CA PRO A 218 -9.68 2.28 -20.90
C PRO A 218 -8.80 1.73 -19.77
N PHE A 219 -8.89 2.27 -18.55
CA PHE A 219 -8.12 1.73 -17.42
C PHE A 219 -8.56 0.31 -17.06
N GLY A 220 -9.85 0.00 -17.10
CA GLY A 220 -10.36 -1.34 -16.87
C GLY A 220 -9.85 -2.35 -17.90
N ALA A 221 -9.82 -1.99 -19.20
CA ALA A 221 -9.27 -2.84 -20.25
C ALA A 221 -7.77 -3.12 -20.03
N ALA A 222 -6.98 -2.09 -19.71
CA ALA A 222 -5.57 -2.24 -19.40
C ALA A 222 -5.34 -3.08 -18.12
N ALA A 223 -6.14 -2.87 -17.08
CA ALA A 223 -6.05 -3.64 -15.82
C ALA A 223 -6.38 -5.12 -16.03
N GLU A 224 -7.34 -5.48 -16.89
CA GLU A 224 -7.63 -6.88 -17.21
C GLU A 224 -6.49 -7.57 -17.94
N GLN A 225 -5.79 -6.87 -18.84
CA GLN A 225 -4.58 -7.40 -19.49
C GLN A 225 -3.45 -7.62 -18.47
N ILE A 226 -3.26 -6.66 -17.55
CA ILE A 226 -2.32 -6.79 -16.45
C ILE A 226 -2.69 -7.99 -15.57
N ALA A 227 -3.97 -8.16 -15.23
CA ALA A 227 -4.45 -9.30 -14.46
C ALA A 227 -4.16 -10.63 -15.17
N ALA A 228 -4.34 -10.71 -16.50
CA ALA A 228 -4.01 -11.88 -17.29
C ALA A 228 -2.52 -12.22 -17.24
N ILE A 229 -1.63 -11.20 -17.34
CA ILE A 229 -0.18 -11.38 -17.22
C ILE A 229 0.18 -11.95 -15.83
N VAL A 230 -0.38 -11.38 -14.76
CA VAL A 230 -0.10 -11.87 -13.40
C VAL A 230 -0.63 -13.31 -13.22
N ARG A 231 -1.85 -13.60 -13.67
CA ARG A 231 -2.43 -14.96 -13.60
C ARG A 231 -1.61 -16.04 -14.34
N SER A 232 -0.97 -15.68 -15.45
CA SER A 232 -0.13 -16.60 -16.22
C SER A 232 1.27 -16.81 -15.60
N SER A 233 1.62 -16.09 -14.56
CA SER A 233 2.94 -16.16 -13.95
C SER A 233 3.06 -17.33 -12.98
N GLU A 234 4.22 -17.98 -12.95
CA GLU A 234 4.52 -19.08 -12.00
C GLU A 234 4.67 -18.60 -10.56
N VAL A 235 5.08 -17.35 -10.35
CA VAL A 235 5.27 -16.74 -9.03
C VAL A 235 4.39 -15.52 -8.90
N ILE A 236 3.53 -15.51 -7.90
CA ILE A 236 2.63 -14.40 -7.58
C ILE A 236 2.89 -13.94 -6.16
N ALA A 237 3.16 -12.65 -6.00
CA ALA A 237 3.22 -11.98 -4.72
C ALA A 237 1.90 -11.26 -4.45
N SER A 238 1.40 -11.30 -3.22
CA SER A 238 0.14 -10.66 -2.84
C SER A 238 0.21 -10.02 -1.47
N ASP A 239 -0.51 -8.92 -1.31
CA ASP A 239 -0.69 -8.20 -0.05
C ASP A 239 -2.02 -7.45 -0.09
N GLU A 240 -2.53 -6.99 1.06
CA GLU A 240 -3.77 -6.22 1.12
C GLU A 240 -3.72 -5.13 2.18
N THR A 241 -4.51 -4.09 1.96
CA THR A 241 -4.72 -3.02 2.93
C THR A 241 -6.19 -2.62 3.00
N SER A 242 -6.63 -2.08 4.13
CA SER A 242 -8.02 -1.64 4.24
C SER A 242 -8.30 -0.42 3.35
N ALA A 243 -9.48 -0.37 2.77
CA ALA A 243 -10.05 0.74 2.02
C ALA A 243 -11.43 1.12 2.59
N ARG A 244 -11.94 2.29 2.22
CA ARG A 244 -13.30 2.69 2.59
C ARG A 244 -14.07 3.06 1.33
N VAL A 245 -15.24 2.44 1.14
CA VAL A 245 -16.13 2.73 0.01
C VAL A 245 -17.53 2.98 0.56
N LYS A 246 -18.12 4.14 0.27
CA LYS A 246 -19.43 4.56 0.81
C LYS A 246 -19.51 4.41 2.34
N GLY A 247 -18.43 4.76 3.06
CA GLY A 247 -18.35 4.63 4.50
C GLY A 247 -18.19 3.19 5.04
N LYS A 248 -18.25 2.16 4.21
CA LYS A 248 -18.06 0.75 4.59
C LYS A 248 -16.61 0.32 4.41
N THR A 249 -16.15 -0.62 5.24
CA THR A 249 -14.82 -1.22 5.12
C THR A 249 -14.76 -2.12 3.91
N HIS A 250 -13.76 -1.91 3.07
CA HIS A 250 -13.35 -2.72 1.95
C HIS A 250 -11.86 -3.02 2.09
N TRP A 251 -11.32 -3.84 1.18
CA TRP A 251 -9.93 -4.22 1.17
C TRP A 251 -9.36 -4.06 -0.23
N GLN A 252 -8.29 -3.30 -0.32
CA GLN A 252 -7.52 -3.23 -1.56
C GLN A 252 -6.46 -4.31 -1.52
N TRP A 253 -6.55 -5.20 -2.48
CA TRP A 253 -5.61 -6.28 -2.74
C TRP A 253 -4.67 -5.90 -3.86
N THR A 254 -3.47 -6.44 -3.80
CA THR A 254 -2.50 -6.40 -4.89
C THR A 254 -2.03 -7.81 -5.20
N PHE A 255 -1.92 -8.12 -6.47
CA PHE A 255 -1.35 -9.35 -7.01
C PHE A 255 -0.27 -8.97 -7.99
N GLY A 256 0.97 -9.38 -7.75
CA GLY A 256 2.13 -8.95 -8.52
C GLY A 256 2.99 -10.12 -9.00
N CYS A 257 3.64 -9.93 -10.13
CA CYS A 257 4.70 -10.78 -10.64
C CYS A 257 5.90 -9.89 -11.05
N ALA A 258 6.94 -10.46 -11.60
CA ALA A 258 8.14 -9.73 -12.01
C ALA A 258 7.88 -8.56 -12.98
N THR A 259 6.80 -8.60 -13.77
CA THR A 259 6.54 -7.65 -14.86
C THR A 259 5.24 -6.88 -14.73
N ALA A 260 4.35 -7.25 -13.81
CA ALA A 260 3.02 -6.65 -13.69
C ALA A 260 2.52 -6.67 -12.25
N ILE A 261 1.73 -5.65 -11.87
CA ILE A 261 1.04 -5.57 -10.59
C ILE A 261 -0.42 -5.19 -10.84
N TYR A 262 -1.33 -6.06 -10.43
CA TYR A 262 -2.77 -5.86 -10.49
C TYR A 262 -3.32 -5.46 -9.14
N HIS A 263 -4.23 -4.49 -9.12
CA HIS A 263 -4.95 -4.04 -7.93
C HIS A 263 -6.45 -4.27 -8.06
N VAL A 264 -7.09 -4.66 -6.97
CA VAL A 264 -8.55 -4.75 -6.88
C VAL A 264 -9.02 -4.31 -5.50
N ILE A 265 -10.18 -3.63 -5.43
CA ILE A 265 -10.83 -3.27 -4.17
C ILE A 265 -12.06 -4.15 -4.01
N ALA A 266 -12.06 -4.99 -2.96
CA ALA A 266 -13.10 -5.96 -2.65
C ALA A 266 -13.78 -5.65 -1.31
N PRO A 267 -15.06 -6.05 -1.11
CA PRO A 267 -15.78 -5.82 0.14
C PRO A 267 -15.31 -6.70 1.30
N THR A 268 -14.44 -7.66 1.03
CA THR A 268 -13.98 -8.66 2.00
C THR A 268 -12.48 -8.85 1.99
N ARG A 269 -11.92 -9.30 3.12
CA ARG A 269 -10.55 -9.81 3.28
C ARG A 269 -10.49 -11.35 3.14
N GLY A 270 -11.55 -11.96 2.65
CA GLY A 270 -11.71 -13.40 2.60
C GLY A 270 -10.94 -14.07 1.47
N LYS A 271 -10.79 -15.40 1.59
CA LYS A 271 -10.11 -16.28 0.64
C LYS A 271 -10.73 -16.25 -0.77
N CYS A 272 -12.01 -15.86 -0.90
CA CYS A 272 -12.68 -15.73 -2.19
C CYS A 272 -11.96 -14.74 -3.14
N VAL A 273 -11.36 -13.65 -2.61
CA VAL A 273 -10.74 -12.63 -3.46
C VAL A 273 -9.55 -13.19 -4.25
N PRO A 274 -8.52 -13.81 -3.65
CA PRO A 274 -7.46 -14.46 -4.42
C PRO A 274 -7.97 -15.67 -5.22
N THR A 275 -9.00 -16.39 -4.78
CA THR A 275 -9.60 -17.49 -5.54
C THR A 275 -10.25 -16.98 -6.83
N ASP A 276 -11.05 -15.92 -6.75
CA ASP A 276 -11.74 -15.31 -7.88
C ASP A 276 -10.72 -14.69 -8.86
N PHE A 277 -9.68 -14.02 -8.32
CA PHE A 277 -8.59 -13.49 -9.13
C PHE A 277 -7.89 -14.57 -9.94
N LEU A 278 -7.59 -15.71 -9.35
CA LEU A 278 -6.89 -16.82 -10.02
C LEU A 278 -7.75 -17.53 -11.06
N ALA A 279 -9.08 -17.48 -10.96
CA ALA A 279 -10.00 -18.09 -11.92
C ALA A 279 -9.66 -19.56 -12.25
N GLY A 280 -9.24 -20.35 -11.27
CA GLY A 280 -8.86 -21.75 -11.40
C GLY A 280 -7.38 -22.01 -11.75
N VAL A 281 -6.59 -20.99 -12.04
CA VAL A 281 -5.14 -21.11 -12.23
C VAL A 281 -4.47 -21.39 -10.88
N ARG A 282 -3.44 -22.23 -10.88
CA ARG A 282 -2.64 -22.55 -9.71
C ARG A 282 -1.16 -22.24 -9.99
N PRO A 283 -0.61 -21.12 -9.50
CA PRO A 283 0.78 -20.78 -9.68
C PRO A 283 1.68 -21.76 -8.91
N LYS A 284 2.97 -21.80 -9.24
CA LYS A 284 3.94 -22.65 -8.54
C LYS A 284 4.27 -22.10 -7.15
N VAL A 285 4.41 -20.77 -7.01
CA VAL A 285 4.74 -20.15 -5.74
C VAL A 285 3.83 -18.95 -5.47
N TRP A 286 3.33 -18.88 -4.24
CA TRP A 286 2.66 -17.71 -3.68
C TRP A 286 3.55 -17.05 -2.64
N LEU A 287 3.79 -15.75 -2.74
CA LEU A 287 4.53 -14.96 -1.76
C LEU A 287 3.59 -13.99 -1.05
N SER A 288 3.45 -14.10 0.26
CA SER A 288 2.63 -13.19 1.04
C SER A 288 3.04 -13.13 2.52
N ASP A 289 2.28 -12.38 3.30
CA ASP A 289 2.26 -12.52 4.75
C ASP A 289 1.61 -13.86 5.17
N ARG A 290 1.36 -14.05 6.48
CA ARG A 290 0.74 -15.26 7.02
C ARG A 290 -0.78 -15.19 7.11
N LEU A 291 -1.45 -14.26 6.41
CA LEU A 291 -2.91 -14.21 6.42
C LEU A 291 -3.49 -15.53 5.89
N PRO A 292 -4.39 -16.20 6.65
CA PRO A 292 -4.97 -17.48 6.21
C PRO A 292 -5.67 -17.42 4.84
N ALA A 293 -6.27 -16.27 4.52
CA ALA A 293 -6.92 -16.04 3.23
C ALA A 293 -5.95 -16.10 2.04
N GLN A 294 -4.66 -15.91 2.26
CA GLN A 294 -3.60 -15.97 1.24
C GLN A 294 -2.99 -17.36 1.08
N CYS A 295 -3.35 -18.31 1.96
CA CYS A 295 -2.76 -19.65 1.97
C CYS A 295 -3.48 -20.61 0.99
N THR A 296 -2.75 -21.62 0.51
CA THR A 296 -3.26 -22.75 -0.32
C THR A 296 -3.61 -22.41 -1.78
N HIS A 297 -3.19 -21.27 -2.30
CA HIS A 297 -3.45 -20.85 -3.69
C HIS A 297 -2.42 -21.35 -4.70
N ALA A 298 -1.28 -21.86 -4.26
CA ALA A 298 -0.17 -22.32 -5.10
C ALA A 298 0.32 -23.71 -4.69
N GLU A 299 1.28 -24.25 -5.44
CA GLU A 299 1.95 -25.51 -5.09
C GLU A 299 2.86 -25.34 -3.88
N ALA A 300 3.59 -24.21 -3.80
CA ALA A 300 4.43 -23.81 -2.68
C ALA A 300 4.08 -22.39 -2.22
N HIS A 301 4.42 -22.07 -0.97
CA HIS A 301 4.21 -20.76 -0.39
C HIS A 301 5.50 -20.23 0.20
N GLN A 302 5.90 -18.99 -0.10
CA GLN A 302 6.95 -18.27 0.58
C GLN A 302 6.32 -17.25 1.53
N PHE A 303 6.56 -17.38 2.82
CA PHE A 303 6.17 -16.32 3.76
C PHE A 303 7.17 -15.18 3.77
N CYS A 304 6.66 -13.95 3.82
CA CYS A 304 7.48 -12.74 3.91
C CYS A 304 8.31 -12.73 5.19
N LEU A 305 9.63 -12.83 5.06
CA LEU A 305 10.53 -12.86 6.22
C LEU A 305 10.53 -11.52 6.99
N ALA A 306 10.21 -10.40 6.35
CA ALA A 306 10.14 -9.11 7.03
C ALA A 306 9.02 -9.06 8.09
N HIS A 307 7.89 -9.71 7.84
CA HIS A 307 6.82 -9.85 8.84
C HIS A 307 7.25 -10.73 10.01
N LEU A 308 7.90 -11.85 9.74
CA LEU A 308 8.41 -12.74 10.78
C LEU A 308 9.51 -12.10 11.63
N ILE A 309 10.34 -11.21 11.07
CA ILE A 309 11.31 -10.42 11.82
C ILE A 309 10.61 -9.50 12.83
N ARG A 310 9.47 -8.89 12.45
CA ARG A 310 8.66 -8.06 13.34
C ARG A 310 7.98 -8.91 14.43
N ASP A 311 7.45 -10.07 14.07
CA ASP A 311 6.86 -11.01 15.04
C ASP A 311 7.90 -11.50 16.06
N ALA A 312 9.13 -11.81 15.61
CA ALA A 312 10.23 -12.17 16.49
C ALA A 312 10.63 -10.99 17.39
N GLN A 313 10.61 -9.74 16.87
CA GLN A 313 10.85 -8.57 17.71
C GLN A 313 9.76 -8.41 18.77
N TYR A 314 8.48 -8.61 18.41
CA TYR A 314 7.38 -8.55 19.37
C TYR A 314 7.56 -9.58 20.51
N ALA A 315 7.96 -10.83 20.18
CA ALA A 315 8.22 -11.84 21.18
C ALA A 315 9.43 -11.49 22.07
N ILE A 316 10.48 -10.84 21.53
CA ILE A 316 11.61 -10.31 22.32
C ILE A 316 11.12 -9.21 23.27
N ASP A 317 10.34 -8.24 22.77
CA ASP A 317 9.80 -7.14 23.57
C ASP A 317 8.85 -7.65 24.67
N HIS A 318 8.24 -8.83 24.46
CA HIS A 318 7.39 -9.51 25.42
C HIS A 318 8.17 -10.29 26.49
N GLY A 319 9.45 -10.58 26.28
CA GLY A 319 10.32 -11.20 27.26
C GLY A 319 10.97 -12.53 26.86
N ASP A 320 10.81 -12.98 25.60
CA ASP A 320 11.55 -14.15 25.16
C ASP A 320 13.02 -13.81 24.90
N THR A 321 13.89 -14.41 25.72
CA THR A 321 15.35 -14.20 25.67
C THR A 321 16.11 -15.33 24.98
N ILE A 322 15.46 -16.44 24.62
CA ILE A 322 16.13 -17.63 24.07
C ILE A 322 15.80 -17.87 22.60
N PHE A 323 14.54 -18.11 22.25
CA PHE A 323 14.15 -18.47 20.89
C PHE A 323 14.07 -17.25 19.96
N ALA A 324 13.29 -16.24 20.31
CA ALA A 324 12.99 -15.13 19.42
C ALA A 324 14.22 -14.31 19.01
N PRO A 325 15.23 -14.03 19.88
CA PRO A 325 16.45 -13.35 19.46
C PRO A 325 17.26 -14.14 18.41
N GLN A 326 17.40 -15.45 18.61
CA GLN A 326 18.12 -16.33 17.71
C GLN A 326 17.36 -16.52 16.39
N PHE A 327 16.03 -16.68 16.44
CA PHE A 327 15.18 -16.79 15.27
C PHE A 327 15.20 -15.48 14.45
N LYS A 328 15.19 -14.32 15.10
CA LYS A 328 15.35 -13.03 14.41
C LYS A 328 16.70 -12.90 13.72
N ALA A 329 17.79 -13.34 14.34
CA ALA A 329 19.11 -13.37 13.74
C ALA A 329 19.17 -14.30 12.52
N PHE A 330 18.59 -15.50 12.63
CA PHE A 330 18.42 -16.44 11.54
C PHE A 330 17.67 -15.84 10.33
N LEU A 331 16.53 -15.18 10.57
CA LEU A 331 15.76 -14.54 9.51
C LEU A 331 16.55 -13.42 8.81
N LYS A 332 17.33 -12.64 9.56
CA LYS A 332 18.20 -11.62 9.00
C LYS A 332 19.32 -12.19 8.13
N ASP A 333 19.91 -13.30 8.57
CA ASP A 333 20.93 -14.01 7.78
C ASP A 333 20.30 -14.61 6.51
N ALA A 334 19.13 -15.22 6.60
CA ALA A 334 18.38 -15.70 5.44
C ALA A 334 18.09 -14.58 4.43
N CYS A 335 17.66 -13.40 4.90
CA CYS A 335 17.49 -12.22 4.05
C CYS A 335 18.80 -11.75 3.41
N ALA A 336 19.91 -11.76 4.16
CA ALA A 336 21.21 -11.37 3.63
C ALA A 336 21.70 -12.32 2.51
N VAL A 337 21.45 -13.64 2.67
CA VAL A 337 21.68 -14.60 1.58
C VAL A 337 20.78 -14.30 0.39
N GLY A 338 19.49 -13.99 0.63
CA GLY A 338 18.54 -13.59 -0.43
C GLY A 338 19.03 -12.38 -1.24
N HIS A 339 19.52 -11.36 -0.59
CA HIS A 339 20.06 -10.17 -1.27
C HIS A 339 21.30 -10.45 -2.13
N ARG A 340 22.15 -11.39 -1.69
CA ARG A 340 23.36 -11.78 -2.42
C ARG A 340 23.09 -12.85 -3.49
N ARG A 341 21.92 -13.46 -3.49
CA ARG A 341 21.56 -14.58 -4.37
C ARG A 341 21.81 -14.33 -5.86
N PRO A 342 21.57 -13.12 -6.43
CA PRO A 342 21.89 -12.86 -7.84
C PRO A 342 23.36 -13.13 -8.21
N ASP A 343 24.28 -12.90 -7.28
CA ASP A 343 25.72 -13.02 -7.49
C ASP A 343 26.28 -14.39 -7.08
N LEU A 344 25.41 -15.30 -6.54
CA LEU A 344 25.84 -16.60 -6.04
C LEU A 344 25.59 -17.71 -7.06
N ALA A 345 26.53 -18.66 -7.17
CA ALA A 345 26.36 -19.90 -7.91
C ALA A 345 25.29 -20.79 -7.24
N ASP A 346 24.58 -21.62 -8.01
CA ASP A 346 23.52 -22.50 -7.51
C ASP A 346 24.01 -23.50 -6.46
N SER A 347 25.27 -24.01 -6.60
CA SER A 347 25.89 -24.86 -5.59
C SER A 347 26.11 -24.15 -4.25
N THR A 348 26.44 -22.86 -4.29
CA THR A 348 26.60 -22.01 -3.10
C THR A 348 25.24 -21.75 -2.45
N ILE A 349 24.20 -21.44 -3.25
CA ILE A 349 22.82 -21.29 -2.76
C ILE A 349 22.35 -22.58 -2.09
N ALA A 350 22.56 -23.74 -2.71
CA ALA A 350 22.21 -25.03 -2.15
C ALA A 350 22.94 -25.31 -0.81
N THR A 351 24.19 -24.86 -0.68
CA THR A 351 24.95 -24.98 0.56
C THR A 351 24.38 -24.07 1.66
N HIS A 352 24.05 -22.81 1.33
CA HIS A 352 23.35 -21.91 2.26
C HIS A 352 21.99 -22.47 2.67
N ARG A 353 21.23 -23.03 1.72
CA ARG A 353 19.94 -23.66 2.01
C ARG A 353 20.08 -24.78 3.05
N ARG A 354 21.00 -25.74 2.83
CA ARG A 354 21.24 -26.84 3.79
C ARG A 354 21.70 -26.36 5.16
N ARG A 355 22.51 -25.30 5.21
CA ARG A 355 22.94 -24.68 6.46
C ARG A 355 21.74 -24.08 7.21
N LEU A 356 20.95 -23.27 6.52
CA LEU A 356 19.78 -22.60 7.11
C LEU A 356 18.69 -23.60 7.52
N ASP A 357 18.47 -24.66 6.75
CA ASP A 357 17.51 -25.72 7.13
C ASP A 357 17.91 -26.39 8.45
N ARG A 358 19.19 -26.76 8.61
CA ARG A 358 19.70 -27.35 9.86
C ARG A 358 19.65 -26.38 11.05
N GLU A 359 19.95 -25.10 10.79
CA GLU A 359 19.86 -24.08 11.82
C GLU A 359 18.42 -23.86 12.27
N LEU A 360 17.46 -23.83 11.33
CA LEU A 360 16.04 -23.72 11.65
C LEU A 360 15.56 -24.90 12.52
N ASP A 361 15.95 -26.14 12.16
CA ASP A 361 15.58 -27.32 12.97
C ASP A 361 16.13 -27.21 14.39
N ARG A 362 17.40 -26.80 14.54
CA ARG A 362 18.00 -26.55 15.86
C ARG A 362 17.25 -25.47 16.66
N LEU A 363 16.84 -24.40 16.00
CA LEU A 363 16.09 -23.30 16.64
C LEU A 363 14.71 -23.79 17.12
N LEU A 364 14.05 -24.63 16.36
CA LEU A 364 12.73 -25.18 16.72
C LEU A 364 12.78 -26.14 17.93
N ASP A 365 13.95 -26.66 18.29
CA ASP A 365 14.15 -27.45 19.49
C ASP A 365 14.36 -26.60 20.78
N LEU A 366 14.61 -25.29 20.62
CA LEU A 366 14.78 -24.39 21.75
C LEU A 366 13.48 -24.23 22.55
N LYS A 367 13.62 -24.01 23.85
CA LYS A 367 12.50 -23.70 24.75
C LYS A 367 12.44 -22.19 24.94
N PRO A 368 11.41 -21.49 24.40
CA PRO A 368 11.21 -20.07 24.65
C PRO A 368 10.98 -19.77 26.13
N THR A 369 11.36 -18.60 26.58
CA THR A 369 11.18 -18.15 27.97
C THR A 369 9.86 -17.40 28.20
N ASP A 370 9.12 -17.11 27.13
CA ASP A 370 7.87 -16.37 27.19
C ASP A 370 6.76 -17.03 26.34
N VAL A 371 5.51 -16.67 26.62
CA VAL A 371 4.32 -17.19 25.94
C VAL A 371 4.26 -16.82 24.46
N GLU A 372 4.64 -15.58 24.10
CA GLU A 372 4.63 -15.14 22.69
C GLU A 372 5.76 -15.80 21.90
N GLY A 373 6.92 -16.00 22.52
CA GLY A 373 8.00 -16.81 21.94
C GLY A 373 7.56 -18.26 21.70
N SER A 374 6.86 -18.85 22.67
CA SER A 374 6.32 -20.22 22.57
C SER A 374 5.27 -20.33 21.45
N HIS A 375 4.37 -19.35 21.35
CA HIS A 375 3.36 -19.29 20.30
C HIS A 375 3.99 -19.11 18.91
N LEU A 376 4.98 -18.19 18.79
CA LEU A 376 5.71 -18.00 17.53
C LEU A 376 6.42 -19.29 17.11
N ARG A 377 7.19 -19.94 18.02
CA ARG A 377 7.89 -21.19 17.74
C ARG A 377 6.93 -22.29 17.28
N ALA A 378 5.82 -22.50 17.99
CA ALA A 378 4.81 -23.49 17.63
C ALA A 378 4.20 -23.20 16.25
N THR A 379 3.89 -21.95 15.96
CA THR A 379 3.39 -21.54 14.65
C THR A 379 4.39 -21.84 13.54
N ILE A 380 5.68 -21.55 13.75
CA ILE A 380 6.71 -21.83 12.76
C ILE A 380 6.85 -23.35 12.55
N ALA A 381 6.90 -24.12 13.62
CA ALA A 381 7.07 -25.59 13.55
C ALA A 381 5.92 -26.26 12.77
N VAL A 382 4.67 -25.86 13.04
CA VAL A 382 3.48 -26.54 12.51
C VAL A 382 3.07 -26.03 11.12
N THR A 383 3.14 -24.71 10.87
CA THR A 383 2.51 -24.12 9.68
C THR A 383 3.46 -23.43 8.71
N ALA A 384 4.68 -23.12 9.11
CA ALA A 384 5.57 -22.26 8.33
C ALA A 384 6.94 -22.86 8.00
N ARG A 385 7.33 -24.00 8.60
CA ARG A 385 8.66 -24.61 8.47
C ARG A 385 9.14 -24.73 7.02
N ASP A 386 8.26 -25.21 6.14
CA ASP A 386 8.49 -25.42 4.71
C ASP A 386 8.36 -24.16 3.86
N LYS A 387 7.87 -23.04 4.45
CA LYS A 387 7.49 -21.81 3.75
C LYS A 387 8.47 -20.64 3.96
N LEU A 388 9.56 -20.86 4.71
CA LEU A 388 10.51 -19.78 5.04
C LEU A 388 11.64 -19.63 4.01
N LEU A 389 12.06 -20.74 3.38
CA LEU A 389 13.25 -20.77 2.55
C LEU A 389 12.99 -21.19 1.10
N VAL A 390 11.75 -21.06 0.60
CA VAL A 390 11.38 -21.37 -0.79
C VAL A 390 12.17 -20.49 -1.76
N PHE A 391 12.43 -19.24 -1.41
CA PHE A 391 13.24 -18.31 -2.21
C PHE A 391 14.67 -18.80 -2.49
N LEU A 392 15.20 -19.77 -1.73
CA LEU A 392 16.50 -20.40 -1.99
C LEU A 392 16.42 -21.60 -2.95
N THR A 393 15.23 -22.01 -3.35
CA THR A 393 15.04 -23.05 -4.37
C THR A 393 14.74 -22.49 -5.75
N ARG A 394 14.31 -21.20 -5.82
CA ARG A 394 13.93 -20.51 -7.04
C ARG A 394 14.47 -19.08 -7.03
N ARG A 395 15.15 -18.70 -8.12
CA ARG A 395 15.76 -17.36 -8.24
C ARG A 395 14.73 -16.24 -8.44
N ASP A 396 13.56 -16.57 -8.92
CA ASP A 396 12.44 -15.66 -9.19
C ASP A 396 11.52 -15.41 -7.97
N VAL A 397 11.80 -16.05 -6.82
CA VAL A 397 11.06 -15.85 -5.57
C VAL A 397 11.86 -14.96 -4.62
N GLU A 398 11.29 -13.88 -4.12
CA GLU A 398 11.93 -13.00 -3.15
C GLU A 398 11.75 -13.51 -1.70
N ALA A 399 12.71 -13.17 -0.82
CA ALA A 399 12.62 -13.48 0.61
C ALA A 399 11.57 -12.64 1.34
N THR A 400 11.23 -11.47 0.79
CA THR A 400 10.31 -10.51 1.39
C THR A 400 9.30 -10.01 0.37
N ASN A 401 8.12 -9.60 0.83
CA ASN A 401 7.04 -9.08 -0.01
C ASN A 401 7.04 -7.54 -0.13
N ASN A 402 8.24 -6.95 -0.10
CA ASN A 402 8.38 -5.48 -0.08
C ASN A 402 7.81 -4.78 -1.32
N GLU A 403 7.74 -5.45 -2.46
CA GLU A 403 7.20 -4.88 -3.69
C GLU A 403 5.69 -4.68 -3.62
N SER A 404 4.95 -5.69 -3.15
CA SER A 404 3.51 -5.57 -2.89
C SER A 404 3.21 -4.50 -1.83
N GLU A 405 4.00 -4.44 -0.75
CA GLU A 405 3.86 -3.39 0.27
C GLU A 405 4.08 -1.99 -0.33
N ARG A 406 5.09 -1.81 -1.20
CA ARG A 406 5.35 -0.53 -1.89
C ARG A 406 4.21 -0.15 -2.83
N ALA A 407 3.63 -1.13 -3.53
CA ALA A 407 2.51 -0.91 -4.44
C ALA A 407 1.25 -0.43 -3.70
N LEU A 408 1.04 -0.86 -2.45
CA LEU A 408 -0.09 -0.43 -1.61
C LEU A 408 0.11 0.91 -0.89
N ARG A 409 1.35 1.40 -0.72
CA ARG A 409 1.62 2.66 0.01
C ARG A 409 0.83 3.87 -0.52
N PRO A 410 0.73 4.12 -1.85
CA PRO A 410 -0.07 5.22 -2.37
C PRO A 410 -1.53 5.15 -1.90
N SER A 411 -2.11 3.96 -1.85
CA SER A 411 -3.50 3.74 -1.44
C SER A 411 -3.72 3.99 0.07
N VAL A 412 -2.73 3.68 0.90
CA VAL A 412 -2.75 4.04 2.33
C VAL A 412 -2.77 5.55 2.51
N ILE A 413 -1.96 6.28 1.73
CA ILE A 413 -1.93 7.75 1.75
C ILE A 413 -3.23 8.32 1.18
N PHE A 414 -3.72 7.79 0.06
CA PHE A 414 -4.98 8.19 -0.57
C PHE A 414 -6.14 8.13 0.44
N ARG A 415 -6.27 7.02 1.17
CA ARG A 415 -7.29 6.84 2.21
C ARG A 415 -7.20 7.92 3.31
N ARG A 416 -5.99 8.31 3.71
CA ARG A 416 -5.78 9.35 4.73
C ARG A 416 -6.14 10.75 4.22
N VAL A 417 -5.83 11.05 2.96
CA VAL A 417 -6.08 12.37 2.36
C VAL A 417 -7.55 12.54 1.97
N THR A 418 -8.17 11.51 1.37
CA THR A 418 -9.52 11.59 0.80
C THR A 418 -10.61 11.03 1.71
N ASN A 419 -10.24 10.36 2.79
CA ASN A 419 -11.14 9.59 3.65
C ASN A 419 -11.90 8.46 2.92
N GLY A 420 -11.38 7.99 1.77
CA GLY A 420 -11.89 6.88 0.97
C GLY A 420 -12.77 7.31 -0.20
N PHE A 421 -13.46 6.33 -0.78
CA PHE A 421 -14.24 6.46 -2.02
C PHE A 421 -15.71 6.73 -1.73
N ARG A 422 -16.31 7.70 -2.45
CA ARG A 422 -17.74 8.01 -2.34
C ARG A 422 -18.62 7.09 -3.19
N SER A 423 -18.02 6.34 -4.14
CA SER A 423 -18.73 5.45 -5.06
C SER A 423 -17.91 4.18 -5.34
N GLU A 424 -18.58 3.10 -5.72
CA GLU A 424 -17.94 1.85 -6.13
C GLU A 424 -17.17 2.02 -7.45
N TRP A 425 -17.75 2.76 -8.42
CA TRP A 425 -17.07 3.05 -9.67
C TRP A 425 -15.77 3.82 -9.45
N GLY A 426 -15.75 4.78 -8.51
CA GLY A 426 -14.55 5.54 -8.19
C GLY A 426 -13.47 4.66 -7.56
N ALA A 427 -13.84 3.71 -6.70
CA ALA A 427 -12.93 2.73 -6.14
C ALA A 427 -12.35 1.82 -7.23
N LYS A 428 -13.18 1.34 -8.17
CA LYS A 428 -12.75 0.51 -9.29
C LYS A 428 -11.77 1.28 -10.21
N VAL A 429 -12.12 2.48 -10.64
CA VAL A 429 -11.25 3.31 -11.51
C VAL A 429 -9.91 3.57 -10.85
N TYR A 430 -9.90 3.81 -9.54
CA TYR A 430 -8.66 3.99 -8.79
C TYR A 430 -7.80 2.72 -8.75
N ALA A 431 -8.40 1.55 -8.50
CA ALA A 431 -7.68 0.28 -8.50
C ALA A 431 -7.10 -0.03 -9.90
N ASP A 432 -7.87 0.17 -10.96
CA ASP A 432 -7.45 -0.02 -12.34
C ASP A 432 -6.27 0.94 -12.69
N LEU A 433 -6.37 2.21 -12.30
CA LEU A 433 -5.28 3.18 -12.44
C LEU A 433 -4.03 2.77 -11.66
N CYS A 434 -4.18 2.28 -10.43
CA CYS A 434 -3.06 1.75 -9.64
C CYS A 434 -2.37 0.59 -10.36
N SER A 435 -3.12 -0.30 -10.99
CA SER A 435 -2.58 -1.43 -11.78
C SER A 435 -1.71 -0.93 -12.93
N VAL A 436 -2.21 0.03 -13.71
CA VAL A 436 -1.49 0.64 -14.83
C VAL A 436 -0.21 1.34 -14.36
N VAL A 437 -0.31 2.16 -13.32
CA VAL A 437 0.83 2.94 -12.81
C VAL A 437 1.86 2.07 -12.12
N ALA A 438 1.45 1.10 -11.29
CA ALA A 438 2.37 0.19 -10.62
C ALA A 438 3.14 -0.67 -11.64
N THR A 439 2.45 -1.24 -12.62
CA THR A 439 3.06 -2.01 -13.72
C THR A 439 4.05 -1.17 -14.52
N GLY A 440 3.68 0.07 -14.90
CA GLY A 440 4.58 0.96 -15.62
C GLY A 440 5.85 1.29 -14.85
N ARG A 441 5.76 1.46 -13.54
CA ARG A 441 6.92 1.73 -12.67
C ARG A 441 7.90 0.56 -12.61
N LEU A 442 7.43 -0.69 -12.68
CA LEU A 442 8.30 -1.86 -12.72
C LEU A 442 9.25 -1.83 -13.93
N VAL A 443 8.80 -1.29 -15.04
CA VAL A 443 9.58 -1.17 -16.28
C VAL A 443 10.24 0.22 -16.43
N GLY A 444 10.30 1.01 -15.37
CA GLY A 444 11.00 2.31 -15.33
C GLY A 444 10.26 3.45 -16.03
N ARG A 445 8.96 3.29 -16.32
CA ARG A 445 8.15 4.33 -16.97
C ARG A 445 7.53 5.30 -15.95
N THR A 446 7.36 6.55 -16.33
CA THR A 446 6.69 7.54 -15.48
C THR A 446 5.18 7.30 -15.44
N ALA A 447 4.54 7.60 -14.29
CA ALA A 447 3.10 7.44 -14.12
C ALA A 447 2.29 8.21 -15.18
N LEU A 448 2.68 9.47 -15.50
CA LEU A 448 1.98 10.26 -16.50
C LEU A 448 2.09 9.65 -17.91
N ALA A 449 3.24 9.07 -18.25
CA ALA A 449 3.44 8.44 -19.56
C ALA A 449 2.50 7.22 -19.73
N VAL A 450 2.47 6.32 -18.75
CA VAL A 450 1.61 5.11 -18.84
C VAL A 450 0.12 5.45 -18.77
N ILE A 451 -0.26 6.52 -18.07
CA ILE A 451 -1.63 7.02 -18.07
C ILE A 451 -2.01 7.53 -19.47
N ARG A 452 -1.13 8.30 -20.12
CA ARG A 452 -1.36 8.78 -21.49
C ARG A 452 -1.56 7.63 -22.47
N ASP A 453 -0.70 6.63 -22.41
CA ASP A 453 -0.79 5.45 -23.29
C ASP A 453 -2.09 4.69 -23.08
N ALA A 454 -2.45 4.41 -21.82
CA ALA A 454 -3.71 3.71 -21.50
C ALA A 454 -4.96 4.50 -21.94
N LEU A 455 -4.87 5.81 -22.08
CA LEU A 455 -5.96 6.66 -22.58
C LEU A 455 -5.95 6.83 -24.12
N ALA A 456 -4.80 6.63 -24.77
CA ALA A 456 -4.64 6.77 -26.22
C ALA A 456 -4.92 5.46 -26.97
N ASP A 457 -4.52 4.31 -26.37
CA ASP A 457 -4.72 2.99 -26.94
C ASP A 457 -5.16 2.00 -25.83
N PRO A 458 -6.22 1.19 -26.03
CA PRO A 458 -6.68 0.26 -25.01
C PRO A 458 -5.72 -0.92 -24.71
N ALA A 459 -4.58 -1.04 -25.36
CA ALA A 459 -3.66 -2.17 -25.17
C ALA A 459 -2.17 -1.77 -25.20
N PRO A 460 -1.46 -1.61 -24.04
CA PRO A 460 -0.01 -1.62 -24.06
C PRO A 460 0.52 -3.05 -24.25
N GLU A 461 1.35 -3.27 -25.27
CA GLU A 461 2.10 -4.52 -25.41
C GLU A 461 3.08 -4.72 -24.24
N PRO A 462 3.26 -5.96 -23.74
CA PRO A 462 4.21 -6.24 -22.67
C PRO A 462 5.65 -6.06 -23.19
N THR A 463 6.34 -5.05 -22.64
CA THR A 463 7.77 -4.85 -22.91
C THR A 463 8.59 -5.90 -22.14
N PRO A 464 9.56 -6.58 -22.78
CA PRO A 464 10.37 -7.57 -22.10
C PRO A 464 11.14 -6.98 -20.92
N ALA A 465 11.21 -7.73 -19.83
CA ALA A 465 11.91 -7.36 -18.62
C ALA A 465 13.36 -6.97 -18.92
N ARG A 466 13.77 -5.76 -18.57
CA ARG A 466 15.19 -5.40 -18.53
C ARG A 466 15.86 -6.25 -17.46
N SER A 467 16.87 -7.03 -17.87
CA SER A 467 17.81 -7.64 -16.95
C SER A 467 18.43 -6.52 -16.10
N ARG A 468 18.20 -6.55 -14.81
CA ARG A 468 18.89 -5.65 -13.87
C ARG A 468 20.36 -6.02 -13.89
N GLY A 469 21.18 -5.19 -14.51
CA GLY A 469 22.63 -5.20 -14.38
C GLY A 469 23.07 -4.72 -13.00
#